data_9cc9a7ae1a525c2033cdacfc377c84bb
#
_entry.id   9cc9a7ae1a525c2033cdacfc377c84bb
#
_cell.length_a   1.000
_cell.length_b   1.000
_cell.length_c   1.000
_cell.angle_alpha   90.00
_cell.angle_beta   90.00
_cell.angle_gamma   90.00
#
_symmetry.space_group_name_H-M   'P 1'
#
loop_
_entity.id
_entity.type
_entity.pdbx_description
1 polymer ?
#
loop_
_entity_poly.entity_id
_entity_poly.type
_entity_poly.pdbx_seq_one_letter_code
_entity_poly.pdbx_strand_id
1 'polypeptide(L)'
;MEPLNNTASVCAWCESKGVMGGGGDLTQAETHANAAMIISRIERVLNRYELAAVECKYSSDLSGIIDLTAYIEEQNDGVNLLLCDAILSNLFTGCPKQTNIMDRYDVSKATVWRQQKKVSQIIARLEETAQIKLYDEFKRCGIIS
;
A
#
# COMPACT_ATOMS: atom_id res chain seq x y z
N MET A 1 8.57 12.21 -3.55
CA MET A 1 8.97 10.82 -3.23
C MET A 1 10.41 10.60 -3.63
N GLU A 2 11.20 10.12 -2.72
CA GLU A 2 12.58 9.78 -3.04
C GLU A 2 12.63 8.37 -3.65
N PRO A 3 13.05 8.23 -4.91
CA PRO A 3 13.03 6.94 -5.59
C PRO A 3 13.80 5.84 -4.84
N LEU A 4 14.87 6.21 -4.15
CA LEU A 4 15.72 5.25 -3.47
C LEU A 4 15.01 4.58 -2.29
N ASN A 5 14.31 5.34 -1.45
CA ASN A 5 13.56 4.81 -0.32
C ASN A 5 12.40 3.92 -0.78
N ASN A 6 11.69 4.37 -1.80
CA ASN A 6 10.60 3.61 -2.38
C ASN A 6 11.11 2.28 -2.95
N THR A 7 12.23 2.32 -3.65
CA THR A 7 12.87 1.14 -4.22
C THR A 7 13.22 0.13 -3.13
N ALA A 8 13.86 0.59 -2.05
CA ALA A 8 14.26 -0.28 -0.96
C ALA A 8 13.05 -0.94 -0.27
N SER A 9 11.98 -0.17 -0.04
CA SER A 9 10.77 -0.68 0.61
C SER A 9 10.05 -1.72 -0.25
N VAL A 10 9.93 -1.47 -1.54
CA VAL A 10 9.29 -2.42 -2.47
C VAL A 10 10.15 -3.68 -2.62
N CYS A 11 11.47 -3.56 -2.66
CA CYS A 11 12.36 -4.72 -2.71
C CYS A 11 12.21 -5.59 -1.46
N ALA A 12 12.16 -4.99 -0.27
CA ALA A 12 11.96 -5.72 0.98
C ALA A 12 10.62 -6.46 0.97
N TRP A 13 9.58 -5.84 0.48
CA TRP A 13 8.28 -6.48 0.34
C TRP A 13 8.33 -7.67 -0.63
N CYS A 14 8.95 -7.50 -1.79
CA CYS A 14 9.10 -8.56 -2.77
C CYS A 14 9.89 -9.74 -2.20
N GLU A 15 10.97 -9.48 -1.49
CA GLU A 15 11.76 -10.52 -0.82
C GLU A 15 10.93 -11.29 0.21
N SER A 16 10.15 -10.58 1.02
CA SER A 16 9.33 -11.20 2.06
C SER A 16 8.24 -12.11 1.48
N LYS A 17 7.83 -11.86 0.24
CA LYS A 17 6.85 -12.68 -0.48
C LYS A 17 7.48 -13.78 -1.35
N GLY A 18 8.81 -13.88 -1.35
CA GLY A 18 9.52 -14.83 -2.20
C GLY A 18 9.47 -14.49 -3.67
N VAL A 19 9.20 -13.24 -4.01
CA VAL A 19 9.08 -12.76 -5.39
C VAL A 19 10.44 -12.59 -6.04
N MET A 20 11.45 -12.17 -5.27
CA MET A 20 12.82 -12.06 -5.77
C MET A 20 13.56 -13.35 -5.52
N GLY A 21 13.91 -14.03 -6.59
CA GLY A 21 14.78 -15.21 -6.50
C GLY A 21 16.13 -14.84 -5.94
N GLY A 22 16.72 -15.72 -5.13
CA GLY A 22 17.98 -15.48 -4.46
C GLY A 22 19.16 -15.26 -5.39
N GLY A 23 19.35 -14.04 -5.82
CA GLY A 23 20.51 -13.65 -6.59
C GLY A 23 21.68 -13.27 -5.70
N GLY A 24 22.31 -14.24 -5.06
CA GLY A 24 23.24 -14.01 -3.99
C GLY A 24 24.47 -13.16 -4.32
N ASP A 25 24.90 -13.11 -5.57
CA ASP A 25 26.17 -12.48 -5.94
C ASP A 25 26.02 -11.21 -6.77
N LEU A 26 24.85 -10.54 -6.67
CA LEU A 26 24.64 -9.31 -7.41
C LEU A 26 25.40 -8.13 -6.78
N THR A 27 26.00 -7.31 -7.63
CA THR A 27 26.60 -6.03 -7.19
C THR A 27 25.48 -5.10 -6.72
N GLN A 28 25.84 -4.08 -5.95
CA GLN A 28 24.89 -3.08 -5.50
C GLN A 28 24.20 -2.38 -6.69
N ALA A 29 24.95 -2.08 -7.75
CA ALA A 29 24.40 -1.47 -8.96
C ALA A 29 23.39 -2.40 -9.67
N GLU A 30 23.70 -3.69 -9.76
CA GLU A 30 22.80 -4.68 -10.35
C GLU A 30 21.54 -4.86 -9.51
N THR A 31 21.68 -4.84 -8.18
CA THR A 31 20.55 -4.90 -7.26
C THR A 31 19.60 -3.71 -7.46
N HIS A 32 20.16 -2.50 -7.58
CA HIS A 32 19.36 -1.30 -7.85
C HIS A 32 18.68 -1.34 -9.20
N ALA A 33 19.37 -1.82 -10.23
CA ALA A 33 18.80 -1.96 -11.58
C ALA A 33 17.64 -2.96 -11.59
N ASN A 34 17.80 -4.10 -10.91
CA ASN A 34 16.77 -5.11 -10.78
C ASN A 34 15.55 -4.57 -10.02
N ALA A 35 15.79 -3.82 -8.95
CA ALA A 35 14.73 -3.18 -8.18
C ALA A 35 13.94 -2.17 -9.02
N ALA A 36 14.63 -1.36 -9.83
CA ALA A 36 13.99 -0.40 -10.73
C ALA A 36 13.14 -1.10 -11.79
N MET A 37 13.61 -2.22 -12.33
CA MET A 37 12.82 -3.03 -13.28
C MET A 37 11.57 -3.60 -12.64
N ILE A 38 11.67 -4.09 -11.41
CA ILE A 38 10.54 -4.64 -10.66
C ILE A 38 9.49 -3.55 -10.39
N ILE A 39 9.93 -2.37 -9.94
CA ILE A 39 9.04 -1.23 -9.71
C ILE A 39 8.33 -0.82 -10.99
N SER A 40 9.05 -0.76 -12.10
CA SER A 40 8.46 -0.45 -13.41
C SER A 40 7.36 -1.44 -13.80
N ARG A 41 7.56 -2.74 -13.53
CA ARG A 41 6.55 -3.77 -13.77
C ARG A 41 5.35 -3.61 -12.86
N ILE A 42 5.58 -3.31 -11.59
CA ILE A 42 4.53 -3.06 -10.60
C ILE A 42 3.63 -1.91 -11.08
N GLU A 43 4.25 -0.81 -11.52
CA GLU A 43 3.51 0.36 -12.00
C GLU A 43 2.69 0.08 -13.25
N ARG A 44 3.13 -0.87 -14.09
CA ARG A 44 2.38 -1.24 -15.30
C ARG A 44 1.22 -2.18 -15.04
N VAL A 45 1.36 -3.05 -14.04
CA VAL A 45 0.39 -4.11 -13.76
C VAL A 45 -0.73 -3.63 -12.84
N LEU A 46 -0.39 -2.80 -11.86
CA LEU A 46 -1.35 -2.31 -10.88
C LEU A 46 -2.05 -1.05 -11.39
N ASN A 47 -3.34 -0.92 -11.06
CA ASN A 47 -4.03 0.33 -11.29
C ASN A 47 -3.60 1.37 -10.23
N ARG A 48 -4.07 2.61 -10.39
CA ARG A 48 -3.71 3.72 -9.51
C ARG A 48 -4.00 3.44 -8.05
N TYR A 49 -5.12 2.82 -7.75
CA TYR A 49 -5.56 2.55 -6.38
C TYR A 49 -4.76 1.42 -5.73
N GLU A 50 -4.51 0.36 -6.48
CA GLU A 50 -3.67 -0.76 -6.03
C GLU A 50 -2.24 -0.30 -5.75
N LEU A 51 -1.70 0.51 -6.63
CA LEU A 51 -0.37 1.09 -6.46
C LEU A 51 -0.31 1.99 -5.23
N ALA A 52 -1.33 2.83 -5.03
CA ALA A 52 -1.42 3.69 -3.84
C ALA A 52 -1.42 2.88 -2.55
N ALA A 53 -2.15 1.77 -2.49
CA ALA A 53 -2.19 0.90 -1.33
C ALA A 53 -0.81 0.29 -1.02
N VAL A 54 -0.12 -0.18 -2.05
CA VAL A 54 1.23 -0.75 -1.90
C VAL A 54 2.22 0.32 -1.45
N GLU A 55 2.19 1.49 -2.05
CA GLU A 55 3.09 2.59 -1.69
C GLU A 55 2.87 3.06 -0.25
N CYS A 56 1.62 3.22 0.17
CA CYS A 56 1.32 3.65 1.54
C CYS A 56 1.76 2.60 2.57
N LYS A 57 1.69 1.32 2.23
CA LYS A 57 2.06 0.25 3.14
C LYS A 57 3.57 0.07 3.27
N TYR A 58 4.31 0.15 2.17
CA TYR A 58 5.73 -0.22 2.11
C TYR A 58 6.67 0.96 1.90
N SER A 59 6.13 2.15 1.66
CA SER A 59 6.88 3.39 1.52
C SER A 59 6.45 4.36 2.62
N SER A 60 7.31 5.29 2.98
CA SER A 60 6.94 6.37 3.89
C SER A 60 6.12 7.47 3.22
N ASP A 61 5.89 7.36 1.92
CA ASP A 61 5.14 8.34 1.15
C ASP A 61 3.64 8.09 1.28
N LEU A 62 2.93 9.02 1.91
CA LEU A 62 1.49 8.94 2.13
C LEU A 62 0.67 9.69 1.08
N SER A 63 1.28 10.14 -0.01
CA SER A 63 0.56 10.86 -1.08
C SER A 63 -0.57 10.01 -1.68
N GLY A 64 -0.43 8.69 -1.65
CA GLY A 64 -1.45 7.75 -2.11
C GLY A 64 -2.75 7.76 -1.32
N ILE A 65 -2.79 8.38 -0.14
CA ILE A 65 -4.00 8.48 0.68
C ILE A 65 -5.12 9.20 -0.09
N ILE A 66 -4.78 10.18 -0.91
CA ILE A 66 -5.76 10.90 -1.73
C ILE A 66 -6.45 9.93 -2.70
N ASP A 67 -5.68 9.09 -3.37
CA ASP A 67 -6.20 8.08 -4.30
C ASP A 67 -7.03 7.03 -3.57
N LEU A 68 -6.58 6.59 -2.40
CA LEU A 68 -7.32 5.61 -1.60
C LEU A 68 -8.64 6.18 -1.08
N THR A 69 -8.67 7.45 -0.71
CA THR A 69 -9.91 8.13 -0.31
C THR A 69 -10.90 8.15 -1.48
N ALA A 70 -10.44 8.47 -2.68
CA ALA A 70 -11.27 8.44 -3.88
C ALA A 70 -11.80 7.02 -4.16
N TYR A 71 -10.97 6.01 -4.00
CA TYR A 71 -11.37 4.62 -4.17
C TYR A 71 -12.47 4.21 -3.17
N ILE A 72 -12.32 4.60 -1.90
CA ILE A 72 -13.29 4.30 -0.84
C ILE A 72 -14.61 5.01 -1.13
N GLU A 73 -14.56 6.24 -1.62
CA GLU A 73 -15.75 6.98 -2.04
C GLU A 73 -16.51 6.23 -3.14
N GLU A 74 -15.80 5.69 -4.12
CA GLU A 74 -16.38 4.92 -5.21
C GLU A 74 -17.05 3.65 -4.72
N GLN A 75 -16.51 2.98 -3.69
CA GLN A 75 -17.09 1.76 -3.14
C GLN A 75 -18.40 1.99 -2.43
N ASN A 76 -18.63 3.17 -1.89
CA ASN A 76 -19.87 3.57 -1.22
C ASN A 76 -20.31 2.58 -0.13
N ASP A 77 -19.38 2.09 0.67
CA ASP A 77 -19.60 1.08 1.71
C ASP A 77 -19.99 1.69 3.06
N GLY A 78 -20.53 2.90 3.07
CA GLY A 78 -20.94 3.57 4.31
C GLY A 78 -19.79 4.13 5.12
N VAL A 79 -18.66 4.43 4.49
CA VAL A 79 -17.53 5.08 5.14
C VAL A 79 -17.78 6.57 5.24
N ASN A 80 -17.51 7.15 6.42
CA ASN A 80 -17.59 8.59 6.60
C ASN A 80 -16.35 9.25 5.99
N LEU A 81 -16.55 9.95 4.88
CA LEU A 81 -15.45 10.54 4.11
C LEU A 81 -14.71 11.65 4.86
N LEU A 82 -15.38 12.31 5.82
CA LEU A 82 -14.73 13.33 6.65
C LEU A 82 -13.64 12.73 7.56
N LEU A 83 -13.80 11.45 7.94
CA LEU A 83 -12.83 10.75 8.77
C LEU A 83 -11.83 9.94 7.96
N CYS A 84 -12.08 9.74 6.67
CA CYS A 84 -11.40 8.75 5.86
C CYS A 84 -9.89 8.96 5.81
N ASP A 85 -9.42 10.16 5.55
CA ASP A 85 -8.00 10.44 5.44
C ASP A 85 -7.27 10.27 6.80
N ALA A 86 -7.90 10.69 7.89
CA ALA A 86 -7.35 10.49 9.23
C ALA A 86 -7.27 9.00 9.59
N ILE A 87 -8.29 8.23 9.23
CA ILE A 87 -8.33 6.79 9.47
C ILE A 87 -7.28 6.07 8.62
N LEU A 88 -7.12 6.44 7.36
CA LEU A 88 -6.08 5.89 6.49
C LEU A 88 -4.68 6.19 7.03
N SER A 89 -4.45 7.43 7.47
CA SER A 89 -3.18 7.80 8.06
C SER A 89 -2.90 6.98 9.34
N ASN A 90 -3.90 6.82 10.20
CA ASN A 90 -3.78 5.95 11.37
C ASN A 90 -3.46 4.51 10.99
N LEU A 91 -4.11 3.98 9.97
CA LEU A 91 -3.92 2.60 9.52
C LEU A 91 -2.47 2.35 9.06
N PHE A 92 -1.88 3.28 8.33
CA PHE A 92 -0.54 3.11 7.75
C PHE A 92 0.58 3.55 8.68
N THR A 93 0.36 4.55 9.53
CA THR A 93 1.42 5.15 10.35
C THR A 93 1.16 5.10 11.85
N GLY A 94 -0.06 4.80 12.27
CA GLY A 94 -0.46 4.89 13.65
C GLY A 94 -0.81 6.30 14.15
N CYS A 95 -0.69 7.30 13.29
CA CYS A 95 -1.00 8.70 13.62
C CYS A 95 -2.00 9.27 12.60
N PRO A 96 -2.98 10.07 13.04
CA PRO A 96 -3.27 10.44 14.43
C PRO A 96 -3.83 9.26 15.23
N LYS A 97 -3.67 9.32 16.55
CA LYS A 97 -4.23 8.30 17.45
C LYS A 97 -5.75 8.35 17.43
N GLN A 98 -6.38 7.21 17.76
CA GLN A 98 -7.84 7.10 17.80
C GLN A 98 -8.49 8.20 18.67
N THR A 99 -7.90 8.51 19.82
CA THR A 99 -8.41 9.58 20.70
C THR A 99 -8.38 10.94 20.03
N ASN A 100 -7.34 11.22 19.25
CA ASN A 100 -7.23 12.49 18.53
C ASN A 100 -8.28 12.60 17.43
N ILE A 101 -8.58 11.51 16.75
CA ILE A 101 -9.66 11.46 15.75
C ILE A 101 -11.01 11.74 16.41
N MET A 102 -11.27 11.10 17.55
CA MET A 102 -12.50 11.33 18.32
C MET A 102 -12.68 12.80 18.67
N ASP A 103 -11.63 13.42 19.18
CA ASP A 103 -11.67 14.83 19.60
C ASP A 103 -11.81 15.79 18.42
N ARG A 104 -11.06 15.54 17.34
CA ARG A 104 -11.06 16.43 16.16
C ARG A 104 -12.40 16.44 15.45
N TYR A 105 -13.05 15.29 15.34
CA TYR A 105 -14.28 15.13 14.55
C TYR A 105 -15.53 14.98 15.42
N ASP A 106 -15.38 15.06 16.74
CA ASP A 106 -16.47 14.94 17.70
C ASP A 106 -17.29 13.65 17.47
N VAL A 107 -16.60 12.54 17.43
CA VAL A 107 -17.19 11.20 17.22
C VAL A 107 -16.84 10.29 18.38
N SER A 108 -17.71 9.28 18.61
CA SER A 108 -17.48 8.30 19.67
C SER A 108 -16.40 7.29 19.28
N LYS A 109 -15.81 6.62 20.28
CA LYS A 109 -14.86 5.53 20.08
C LYS A 109 -15.45 4.42 19.22
N ALA A 110 -16.71 4.08 19.45
CA ALA A 110 -17.40 3.05 18.68
C ALA A 110 -17.52 3.42 17.19
N THR A 111 -17.77 4.70 16.90
CA THR A 111 -17.83 5.22 15.53
C THR A 111 -16.49 5.10 14.85
N VAL A 112 -15.41 5.55 15.50
CA VAL A 112 -14.05 5.45 14.96
C VAL A 112 -13.69 4.00 14.70
N TRP A 113 -13.95 3.12 15.66
CA TRP A 113 -13.66 1.69 15.53
C TRP A 113 -14.38 1.06 14.33
N ARG A 114 -15.67 1.35 14.17
CA ARG A 114 -16.44 0.82 13.02
C ARG A 114 -15.92 1.32 11.69
N GLN A 115 -15.57 2.61 11.62
CA GLN A 115 -15.02 3.19 10.41
C GLN A 115 -13.64 2.62 10.09
N GLN A 116 -12.78 2.45 11.09
CA GLN A 116 -11.48 1.81 10.93
C GLN A 116 -11.62 0.39 10.39
N LYS A 117 -12.57 -0.36 10.91
CA LYS A 117 -12.81 -1.73 10.47
C LYS A 117 -13.25 -1.78 9.01
N LYS A 118 -14.16 -0.90 8.59
CA LYS A 118 -14.61 -0.82 7.20
C LYS A 118 -13.49 -0.45 6.25
N VAL A 119 -12.74 0.59 6.59
CA VAL A 119 -11.61 1.06 5.78
C VAL A 119 -10.55 -0.03 5.68
N SER A 120 -10.22 -0.66 6.80
CA SER A 120 -9.22 -1.74 6.84
C SER A 120 -9.62 -2.91 5.93
N GLN A 121 -10.89 -3.30 5.91
CA GLN A 121 -11.38 -4.36 5.05
C GLN A 121 -11.29 -4.00 3.56
N ILE A 122 -11.64 -2.76 3.21
CA ILE A 122 -11.55 -2.28 1.83
C ILE A 122 -10.10 -2.30 1.36
N ILE A 123 -9.18 -1.78 2.17
CA ILE A 123 -7.75 -1.73 1.86
C ILE A 123 -7.16 -3.14 1.78
N ALA A 124 -7.54 -4.04 2.70
CA ALA A 124 -7.07 -5.42 2.68
C ALA A 124 -7.44 -6.14 1.39
N ARG A 125 -8.67 -5.96 0.90
CA ARG A 125 -9.10 -6.54 -0.38
C ARG A 125 -8.32 -5.96 -1.55
N LEU A 126 -8.07 -4.66 -1.53
CA LEU A 126 -7.30 -3.97 -2.56
C LEU A 126 -5.85 -4.49 -2.61
N GLU A 127 -5.22 -4.63 -1.44
CA GLU A 127 -3.87 -5.18 -1.32
C GLU A 127 -3.82 -6.64 -1.78
N GLU A 128 -4.80 -7.44 -1.43
CA GLU A 128 -4.89 -8.84 -1.86
C GLU A 128 -4.96 -8.95 -3.38
N THR A 129 -5.80 -8.12 -4.01
CA THR A 129 -5.90 -8.06 -5.46
C THR A 129 -4.57 -7.66 -6.09
N ALA A 130 -3.90 -6.67 -5.51
CA ALA A 130 -2.58 -6.23 -5.97
C ALA A 130 -1.55 -7.35 -5.88
N GLN A 131 -1.54 -8.07 -4.77
CA GLN A 131 -0.60 -9.19 -4.57
C GLN A 131 -0.82 -10.31 -5.59
N ILE A 132 -2.07 -10.65 -5.88
CA ILE A 132 -2.40 -11.67 -6.87
C ILE A 132 -1.89 -11.25 -8.24
N LYS A 133 -2.15 -10.02 -8.65
CA LYS A 133 -1.69 -9.49 -9.93
C LYS A 133 -0.17 -9.51 -10.05
N LEU A 134 0.53 -9.10 -8.99
CA LEU A 134 1.98 -9.07 -8.97
C LEU A 134 2.56 -10.48 -9.01
N TYR A 135 1.99 -11.41 -8.28
CA TYR A 135 2.44 -12.80 -8.29
C TYR A 135 2.33 -13.38 -9.70
N ASP A 136 1.19 -13.21 -10.35
CA ASP A 136 0.97 -13.72 -11.70
C ASP A 136 1.93 -13.09 -12.71
N GLU A 137 2.14 -11.77 -12.61
CA GLU A 137 3.05 -11.05 -13.51
C GLU A 137 4.50 -11.50 -13.33
N PHE A 138 4.96 -11.62 -12.10
CA PHE A 138 6.34 -12.02 -11.81
C PHE A 138 6.59 -13.48 -12.20
N LYS A 139 5.60 -14.34 -12.03
CA LYS A 139 5.68 -15.73 -12.49
C LYS A 139 5.75 -15.80 -14.01
N ARG A 140 4.91 -15.02 -14.70
CA ARG A 140 4.91 -14.94 -16.16
C ARG A 140 6.25 -14.47 -16.71
N CYS A 141 6.88 -13.52 -16.02
CA CYS A 141 8.17 -12.95 -16.44
C CYS A 141 9.38 -13.74 -15.97
N GLY A 142 9.18 -14.84 -15.24
CA GLY A 142 10.28 -15.67 -14.76
C GLY A 142 11.05 -15.10 -13.58
N ILE A 143 10.52 -14.08 -12.90
CA ILE A 143 11.14 -13.49 -11.69
C ILE A 143 11.01 -14.45 -10.51
N ILE A 144 9.91 -15.19 -10.47
CA ILE A 144 9.68 -16.29 -9.51
C ILE A 144 9.40 -17.57 -10.27
N SER A 145 9.70 -18.68 -9.65
CA SER A 145 9.46 -20.02 -10.22
C SER A 145 8.14 -20.60 -9.76
#